data_2dcac5a8e6822742109380bf18c477f3
#
_entry.id   2dcac5a8e6822742109380bf18c477f3
#
_cell.length_a   1.000
_cell.length_b   1.000
_cell.length_c   1.000
_cell.angle_alpha   90.00
_cell.angle_beta   90.00
_cell.angle_gamma   90.00
#
_symmetry.space_group_name_H-M   'P 1'
#
loop_
_entity.id
_entity.type
_entity.pdbx_description
1 polymer ?
#
loop_
_entity_poly.entity_id
_entity_poly.type
_entity_poly.pdbx_seq_one_letter_code
_entity_poly.pdbx_strand_id
1 'polypeptide(L)'
;MNRIYRTRIERCYSWRTILLVLAGIAVNASLPQLMRVGNVPLYLDNIGSVLVAALAGPLPGMIAAFVSNYLGYLGEPSSIMFGFLTVAMAWIAGDCSRRGLFRTMKGYLWLLAAFTGVGGAVGSVLGWEWYGHTVGATIAAPYVFWLSGHGLSGFAAQFVGDVILDVMDKAITLAVVGLVLRFYPVEWRDFFPLSYIYGCSEKELEQTYEKLKEPYEGNSVYFKIISIITFPLVILSALVTGFATYEFYHKVYLNNHSISELLTYVIQTIGLEFAIIMLVMVVAGWRLYRTLKKPLDDIIRLITAFGISDPETWLESEEWRKRRRIHTKDEVQVLYDAVCESEESIAQKVISIRENEQMLKELSETDLMTGIRNRGSGEMQIRDKIACGREGILCVFDCDNFKRINDTYGHAAGDKVLIAIAGKMGSVSRRGDIVFRLGGDEFAMYLTGIRNERDAEHFFNRFFDAVRTIEVPELQGYPISVSLGAVFYRKGEDVDFDILYQKADEMLYQCKKISGFSAKIYK
;
A
#
# COMPACT_ATOMS: atom_id res chain seq x y z
N MET A 1 2.30 6.63 -13.14
CA MET A 1 1.79 7.10 -11.82
C MET A 1 2.58 8.28 -11.24
N ASN A 2 3.90 8.22 -11.10
CA ASN A 2 4.72 9.32 -10.53
C ASN A 2 4.63 10.69 -11.26
N ARG A 3 4.34 10.73 -12.56
CA ARG A 3 4.29 11.99 -13.33
C ARG A 3 3.05 12.83 -13.05
N ILE A 4 1.90 12.22 -12.80
CA ILE A 4 0.62 12.91 -12.52
C ILE A 4 0.63 13.51 -11.10
N TYR A 5 1.28 12.85 -10.15
CA TYR A 5 1.38 13.28 -8.76
C TYR A 5 2.30 14.48 -8.59
N ARG A 6 3.50 14.39 -9.16
CA ARG A 6 4.49 15.47 -9.14
C ARG A 6 3.92 16.74 -9.77
N THR A 7 3.20 16.60 -10.88
CA THR A 7 2.54 17.71 -11.56
C THR A 7 1.42 18.36 -10.76
N ARG A 8 0.71 17.68 -9.83
CA ARG A 8 -0.36 18.28 -9.02
C ARG A 8 0.17 19.16 -7.89
N ILE A 9 1.18 18.69 -7.15
CA ILE A 9 1.82 19.49 -6.10
C ILE A 9 2.54 20.71 -6.70
N GLU A 10 3.25 20.51 -7.80
CA GLU A 10 3.90 21.60 -8.54
C GLU A 10 2.91 22.63 -9.06
N ARG A 11 1.68 22.25 -9.41
CA ARG A 11 0.60 23.18 -9.83
C ARG A 11 0.03 24.01 -8.69
N CYS A 12 -0.01 23.51 -7.45
CA CYS A 12 -0.43 24.31 -6.29
C CYS A 12 0.45 25.52 -6.06
N TYR A 13 1.73 25.45 -6.42
CA TYR A 13 2.73 26.51 -6.27
C TYR A 13 3.13 27.16 -7.60
N SER A 14 2.34 26.95 -8.66
CA SER A 14 2.62 27.56 -9.96
C SER A 14 2.37 29.06 -9.93
N TRP A 15 3.12 29.81 -10.74
CA TRP A 15 2.89 31.25 -10.91
C TRP A 15 1.45 31.59 -11.36
N ARG A 16 0.78 30.66 -12.06
CA ARG A 16 -0.63 30.77 -12.47
C ARG A 16 -1.57 30.75 -11.27
N THR A 17 -1.31 29.91 -10.29
CA THR A 17 -2.09 29.87 -9.03
C THR A 17 -1.91 31.17 -8.26
N ILE A 18 -0.70 31.72 -8.22
CA ILE A 18 -0.44 33.02 -7.59
C ILE A 18 -1.24 34.12 -8.30
N LEU A 19 -1.22 34.19 -9.62
CA LEU A 19 -2.03 35.14 -10.39
C LEU A 19 -3.53 34.97 -10.14
N LEU A 20 -4.03 33.72 -10.06
CA LEU A 20 -5.43 33.48 -9.73
C LEU A 20 -5.80 34.00 -8.34
N VAL A 21 -4.92 33.78 -7.35
CA VAL A 21 -5.10 34.33 -5.99
C VAL A 21 -5.14 35.87 -6.01
N LEU A 22 -4.20 36.52 -6.70
CA LEU A 22 -4.17 37.97 -6.84
C LEU A 22 -5.42 38.51 -7.54
N ALA A 23 -5.88 37.84 -8.61
CA ALA A 23 -7.13 38.19 -9.29
C ALA A 23 -8.35 38.04 -8.35
N GLY A 24 -8.40 36.96 -7.58
CA GLY A 24 -9.46 36.74 -6.58
C GLY A 24 -9.48 37.81 -5.49
N ILE A 25 -8.32 38.21 -5.00
CA ILE A 25 -8.18 39.33 -4.05
C ILE A 25 -8.70 40.65 -4.67
N ALA A 26 -8.30 40.93 -5.91
CA ALA A 26 -8.74 42.16 -6.60
C ALA A 26 -10.27 42.18 -6.79
N VAL A 27 -10.88 41.04 -7.17
CA VAL A 27 -12.34 40.92 -7.31
C VAL A 27 -13.03 41.16 -5.96
N ASN A 28 -12.59 40.50 -4.90
CA ASN A 28 -13.18 40.66 -3.56
C ASN A 28 -13.01 42.08 -3.00
N ALA A 29 -11.94 42.78 -3.34
CA ALA A 29 -11.72 44.14 -2.88
C ALA A 29 -12.52 45.19 -3.68
N SER A 30 -12.73 44.96 -4.99
CA SER A 30 -13.37 45.91 -5.88
C SER A 30 -14.89 45.84 -5.90
N LEU A 31 -15.48 44.64 -5.87
CA LEU A 31 -16.94 44.46 -5.97
C LEU A 31 -17.72 45.10 -4.83
N PRO A 32 -17.35 45.00 -3.55
CA PRO A 32 -18.06 45.68 -2.47
C PRO A 32 -18.05 47.20 -2.62
N GLN A 33 -16.94 47.78 -3.12
CA GLN A 33 -16.85 49.21 -3.37
C GLN A 33 -17.79 49.64 -4.50
N LEU A 34 -17.87 48.83 -5.57
CA LEU A 34 -18.79 49.11 -6.67
C LEU A 34 -20.27 49.04 -6.20
N MET A 35 -20.61 48.07 -5.35
CA MET A 35 -21.95 47.97 -4.77
C MET A 35 -22.29 49.18 -3.90
N ARG A 36 -21.35 49.67 -3.10
CA ARG A 36 -21.54 50.88 -2.29
C ARG A 36 -21.79 52.13 -3.15
N VAL A 37 -21.01 52.31 -4.22
CA VAL A 37 -21.22 53.45 -5.16
C VAL A 37 -22.59 53.34 -5.84
N GLY A 38 -23.05 52.13 -6.14
CA GLY A 38 -24.35 51.87 -6.74
C GLY A 38 -25.54 51.88 -5.76
N ASN A 39 -25.31 52.11 -4.46
CA ASN A 39 -26.33 51.99 -3.40
C ASN A 39 -27.05 50.61 -3.39
N VAL A 40 -26.36 49.54 -3.79
CA VAL A 40 -26.89 48.17 -3.78
C VAL A 40 -26.56 47.52 -2.43
N PRO A 41 -27.56 47.06 -1.67
CA PRO A 41 -27.33 46.47 -0.34
C PRO A 41 -26.85 45.02 -0.45
N LEU A 42 -25.67 44.78 -1.02
CA LEU A 42 -25.02 43.50 -1.18
C LEU A 42 -23.53 43.62 -0.87
N TYR A 43 -22.95 42.58 -0.29
CA TYR A 43 -21.51 42.51 0.01
C TYR A 43 -20.70 42.10 -1.20
N LEU A 44 -21.00 40.97 -1.82
CA LEU A 44 -20.31 40.31 -2.95
C LEU A 44 -18.78 40.23 -2.77
N ASP A 45 -18.34 40.07 -1.53
CA ASP A 45 -16.95 40.09 -1.09
C ASP A 45 -16.27 38.75 -1.14
N ASN A 46 -17.00 37.69 -1.55
CA ASN A 46 -16.55 36.30 -1.52
C ASN A 46 -16.37 35.63 -2.89
N ILE A 47 -16.81 36.29 -3.97
CA ILE A 47 -16.81 35.69 -5.33
C ILE A 47 -15.39 35.24 -5.72
N GLY A 48 -14.41 36.11 -5.51
CA GLY A 48 -13.01 35.82 -5.87
C GLY A 48 -12.43 34.67 -5.07
N SER A 49 -12.60 34.68 -3.74
CA SER A 49 -12.06 33.63 -2.87
C SER A 49 -12.73 32.26 -3.09
N VAL A 50 -14.04 32.22 -3.33
CA VAL A 50 -14.80 31.00 -3.66
C VAL A 50 -14.36 30.45 -5.01
N LEU A 51 -14.15 31.29 -6.02
CA LEU A 51 -13.66 30.89 -7.33
C LEU A 51 -12.22 30.33 -7.25
N VAL A 52 -11.34 31.01 -6.54
CA VAL A 52 -9.97 30.54 -6.29
C VAL A 52 -9.99 29.20 -5.58
N ALA A 53 -10.83 29.04 -4.55
CA ALA A 53 -10.99 27.78 -3.81
C ALA A 53 -11.51 26.66 -4.71
N ALA A 54 -12.48 26.96 -5.58
CA ALA A 54 -13.04 25.98 -6.51
C ALA A 54 -12.02 25.49 -7.55
N LEU A 55 -11.15 26.35 -8.06
CA LEU A 55 -10.16 26.01 -9.10
C LEU A 55 -8.83 25.52 -8.54
N ALA A 56 -8.32 26.13 -7.48
CA ALA A 56 -6.98 25.88 -6.95
C ALA A 56 -6.98 25.12 -5.61
N GLY A 57 -8.14 24.93 -4.99
CA GLY A 57 -8.29 24.20 -3.72
C GLY A 57 -8.41 25.13 -2.51
N PRO A 58 -8.66 24.54 -1.32
CA PRO A 58 -8.99 25.30 -0.11
C PRO A 58 -7.92 26.31 0.29
N LEU A 59 -6.63 25.91 0.31
CA LEU A 59 -5.56 26.77 0.81
C LEU A 59 -5.39 28.07 0.00
N PRO A 60 -5.27 28.05 -1.34
CA PRO A 60 -5.24 29.27 -2.14
C PRO A 60 -6.49 30.15 -1.95
N GLY A 61 -7.69 29.53 -1.83
CA GLY A 61 -8.93 30.25 -1.56
C GLY A 61 -8.95 30.93 -0.20
N MET A 62 -8.47 30.25 0.83
CA MET A 62 -8.34 30.82 2.19
C MET A 62 -7.37 32.00 2.22
N ILE A 63 -6.23 31.88 1.52
CA ILE A 63 -5.26 32.98 1.39
C ILE A 63 -5.93 34.21 0.70
N ALA A 64 -6.65 33.97 -0.40
CA ALA A 64 -7.36 35.04 -1.09
C ALA A 64 -8.39 35.70 -0.18
N ALA A 65 -9.19 34.94 0.57
CA ALA A 65 -10.18 35.43 1.51
C ALA A 65 -9.52 36.26 2.64
N PHE A 66 -8.48 35.72 3.27
CA PHE A 66 -7.78 36.39 4.37
C PHE A 66 -7.18 37.72 3.94
N VAL A 67 -6.42 37.74 2.83
CA VAL A 67 -5.76 38.94 2.32
C VAL A 67 -6.79 39.99 1.89
N SER A 68 -7.90 39.57 1.25
CA SER A 68 -8.98 40.51 0.85
C SER A 68 -9.58 41.21 2.05
N ASN A 69 -9.87 40.51 3.14
CA ASN A 69 -10.42 41.08 4.35
C ASN A 69 -9.41 41.99 5.08
N TYR A 70 -8.13 41.62 5.08
CA TYR A 70 -7.07 42.45 5.64
C TYR A 70 -6.94 43.79 4.87
N LEU A 71 -7.01 43.75 3.53
CA LEU A 71 -7.03 44.98 2.73
C LEU A 71 -8.31 45.80 2.95
N GLY A 72 -9.46 45.12 3.13
CA GLY A 72 -10.73 45.75 3.49
C GLY A 72 -10.68 46.51 4.83
N TYR A 73 -9.91 45.99 5.80
CA TYR A 73 -9.70 46.66 7.11
C TYR A 73 -9.13 48.07 6.99
N LEU A 74 -8.31 48.36 5.97
CA LEU A 74 -7.77 49.70 5.73
C LEU A 74 -8.88 50.74 5.41
N GLY A 75 -10.03 50.28 4.95
CA GLY A 75 -11.20 51.12 4.69
C GLY A 75 -12.31 51.01 5.74
N GLU A 76 -12.43 49.85 6.39
CA GLU A 76 -13.49 49.57 7.37
C GLU A 76 -13.00 48.56 8.43
N PRO A 77 -12.79 49.01 9.68
CA PRO A 77 -12.23 48.14 10.75
C PRO A 77 -13.03 46.89 11.06
N SER A 78 -14.35 46.88 10.82
CA SER A 78 -15.21 45.70 11.00
C SER A 78 -14.88 44.53 10.08
N SER A 79 -14.24 44.78 8.93
CA SER A 79 -13.89 43.76 7.93
C SER A 79 -13.00 42.63 8.50
N ILE A 80 -12.13 42.95 9.44
CA ILE A 80 -11.22 41.95 10.04
C ILE A 80 -11.97 40.95 10.93
N MET A 81 -13.00 41.42 11.63
CA MET A 81 -13.83 40.61 12.50
C MET A 81 -14.61 39.54 11.72
N PHE A 82 -15.11 39.91 10.54
CA PHE A 82 -15.84 38.97 9.68
C PHE A 82 -14.92 38.16 8.76
N GLY A 83 -13.63 38.46 8.75
CA GLY A 83 -12.64 37.82 7.87
C GLY A 83 -12.54 36.28 8.03
N PHE A 84 -12.74 35.75 9.25
CA PHE A 84 -12.70 34.33 9.47
C PHE A 84 -13.92 33.58 8.85
N LEU A 85 -15.07 34.25 8.71
CA LEU A 85 -16.25 33.70 8.05
C LEU A 85 -15.99 33.49 6.57
N THR A 86 -15.34 34.43 5.91
CA THR A 86 -14.96 34.33 4.49
C THR A 86 -13.90 33.30 4.26
N VAL A 87 -12.93 33.12 5.17
CA VAL A 87 -11.93 32.08 5.16
C VAL A 87 -12.59 30.69 5.32
N ALA A 88 -13.56 30.57 6.23
CA ALA A 88 -14.31 29.33 6.40
C ALA A 88 -15.13 28.96 5.15
N MET A 89 -15.79 29.96 4.52
CA MET A 89 -16.51 29.76 3.25
C MET A 89 -15.58 29.31 2.12
N ALA A 90 -14.41 29.91 1.98
CA ALA A 90 -13.41 29.50 1.00
C ALA A 90 -12.91 28.06 1.23
N TRP A 91 -12.72 27.67 2.49
CA TRP A 91 -12.39 26.28 2.83
C TRP A 91 -13.49 25.31 2.42
N ILE A 92 -14.76 25.59 2.79
CA ILE A 92 -15.93 24.80 2.40
C ILE A 92 -16.02 24.69 0.88
N ALA A 93 -15.87 25.82 0.15
CA ALA A 93 -15.90 25.84 -1.31
C ALA A 93 -14.84 24.92 -1.92
N GLY A 94 -13.61 24.96 -1.44
CA GLY A 94 -12.52 24.12 -1.95
C GLY A 94 -12.69 22.64 -1.65
N ASP A 95 -13.23 22.28 -0.48
CA ASP A 95 -13.54 20.89 -0.15
C ASP A 95 -14.72 20.37 -0.99
N CYS A 96 -15.76 21.17 -1.16
CA CYS A 96 -16.91 20.84 -2.01
C CYS A 96 -16.53 20.71 -3.49
N SER A 97 -15.61 21.55 -3.98
CA SER A 97 -15.10 21.46 -5.34
C SER A 97 -14.38 20.13 -5.57
N ARG A 98 -13.54 19.69 -4.63
CA ARG A 98 -12.88 18.36 -4.70
C ARG A 98 -13.87 17.20 -4.81
N ARG A 99 -15.02 17.33 -4.16
CA ARG A 99 -16.11 16.34 -4.19
C ARG A 99 -17.02 16.50 -5.41
N GLY A 100 -16.73 17.45 -6.30
CA GLY A 100 -17.54 17.71 -7.50
C GLY A 100 -18.91 18.33 -7.23
N LEU A 101 -19.17 18.87 -6.03
CA LEU A 101 -20.48 19.41 -5.65
C LEU A 101 -20.90 20.63 -6.48
N PHE A 102 -19.96 21.42 -7.04
CA PHE A 102 -20.27 22.51 -7.97
C PHE A 102 -20.82 22.05 -9.35
N ARG A 103 -20.92 20.74 -9.60
CA ARG A 103 -21.53 20.20 -10.84
C ARG A 103 -23.01 19.82 -10.68
N THR A 104 -23.53 19.81 -9.47
CA THR A 104 -24.89 19.33 -9.18
C THR A 104 -25.73 20.39 -8.50
N MET A 105 -27.02 20.47 -8.86
CA MET A 105 -27.96 21.38 -8.18
C MET A 105 -28.07 21.11 -6.68
N LYS A 106 -28.02 19.84 -6.27
CA LYS A 106 -28.01 19.48 -4.84
C LYS A 106 -26.78 20.04 -4.13
N GLY A 107 -25.62 20.04 -4.80
CA GLY A 107 -24.40 20.61 -4.28
C GLY A 107 -24.48 22.13 -4.12
N TYR A 108 -25.06 22.85 -5.08
CA TYR A 108 -25.31 24.30 -4.97
C TYR A 108 -26.26 24.64 -3.82
N LEU A 109 -27.33 23.88 -3.63
CA LEU A 109 -28.25 24.09 -2.51
C LEU A 109 -27.56 23.85 -1.16
N TRP A 110 -26.72 22.82 -1.08
CA TRP A 110 -25.94 22.55 0.12
C TRP A 110 -24.92 23.65 0.41
N LEU A 111 -24.20 24.11 -0.62
CA LEU A 111 -23.27 25.23 -0.51
C LEU A 111 -23.97 26.52 -0.07
N LEU A 112 -25.14 26.82 -0.64
CA LEU A 112 -25.93 27.98 -0.23
C LEU A 112 -26.30 27.89 1.26
N ALA A 113 -26.81 26.75 1.72
CA ALA A 113 -27.16 26.55 3.11
C ALA A 113 -25.94 26.65 4.04
N ALA A 114 -24.80 26.07 3.65
CA ALA A 114 -23.57 26.13 4.43
C ALA A 114 -23.01 27.55 4.51
N PHE A 115 -22.99 28.28 3.39
CA PHE A 115 -22.49 29.65 3.34
C PHE A 115 -23.39 30.60 4.13
N THR A 116 -24.72 30.49 3.99
CA THR A 116 -25.67 31.30 4.78
C THR A 116 -25.59 30.93 6.28
N GLY A 117 -25.38 29.66 6.63
CA GLY A 117 -25.15 29.29 8.03
C GLY A 117 -23.91 29.95 8.62
N VAL A 118 -22.82 30.02 7.87
CA VAL A 118 -21.56 30.66 8.30
C VAL A 118 -21.65 32.16 8.23
N GLY A 119 -22.04 32.73 7.08
CA GLY A 119 -22.07 34.18 6.85
C GLY A 119 -23.25 34.85 7.53
N GLY A 120 -24.46 34.35 7.25
CA GLY A 120 -25.72 34.95 7.71
C GLY A 120 -25.96 34.70 9.21
N ALA A 121 -26.04 33.45 9.63
CA ALA A 121 -26.41 33.15 11.02
C ALA A 121 -25.29 33.50 12.01
N VAL A 122 -24.06 33.06 11.80
CA VAL A 122 -22.93 33.39 12.69
C VAL A 122 -22.56 34.87 12.56
N GLY A 123 -22.54 35.37 11.33
CA GLY A 123 -22.25 36.81 11.06
C GLY A 123 -23.24 37.77 11.72
N SER A 124 -24.54 37.41 11.73
CA SER A 124 -25.56 38.24 12.39
C SER A 124 -25.38 38.29 13.92
N VAL A 125 -25.06 37.14 14.56
CA VAL A 125 -24.78 37.12 16.00
C VAL A 125 -23.58 38.00 16.33
N LEU A 126 -22.50 37.88 15.57
CA LEU A 126 -21.30 38.69 15.75
C LEU A 126 -21.55 40.17 15.48
N GLY A 127 -22.31 40.50 14.44
CA GLY A 127 -22.69 41.87 14.10
C GLY A 127 -23.56 42.49 15.21
N TRP A 128 -24.48 41.75 15.77
CA TRP A 128 -25.32 42.20 16.88
C TRP A 128 -24.47 42.61 18.09
N GLU A 129 -23.51 41.81 18.46
CA GLU A 129 -22.57 42.14 19.54
C GLU A 129 -21.64 43.29 19.15
N TRP A 130 -21.10 43.30 17.93
CA TRP A 130 -20.18 44.36 17.47
C TRP A 130 -20.80 45.75 17.46
N TYR A 131 -22.04 45.85 16.98
CA TYR A 131 -22.73 47.14 16.87
C TYR A 131 -23.52 47.53 18.13
N GLY A 132 -23.22 46.88 19.27
CA GLY A 132 -23.79 47.24 20.58
C GLY A 132 -25.29 47.07 20.65
N HIS A 133 -25.82 45.98 20.11
CA HIS A 133 -27.24 45.63 20.11
C HIS A 133 -28.14 46.64 19.37
N THR A 134 -27.60 47.38 18.40
CA THR A 134 -28.31 48.41 17.65
C THR A 134 -29.05 47.80 16.45
N VAL A 135 -30.36 47.97 16.40
CA VAL A 135 -31.23 47.53 15.29
C VAL A 135 -30.95 48.36 14.03
N GLY A 136 -30.72 47.70 12.89
CA GLY A 136 -30.45 48.37 11.62
C GLY A 136 -29.03 48.94 11.48
N ALA A 137 -28.09 48.47 12.31
CA ALA A 137 -26.68 48.91 12.22
C ALA A 137 -25.91 48.30 11.04
N THR A 138 -26.45 47.26 10.38
CA THR A 138 -25.84 46.60 9.24
C THR A 138 -26.42 47.12 7.91
N ILE A 139 -25.78 46.71 6.79
CA ILE A 139 -26.26 46.94 5.42
C ILE A 139 -27.66 46.32 5.17
N ALA A 140 -28.12 45.40 6.02
CA ALA A 140 -29.45 44.83 6.03
C ALA A 140 -30.53 45.77 6.59
N ALA A 141 -30.19 46.98 7.03
CA ALA A 141 -31.13 47.92 7.63
C ALA A 141 -32.49 48.06 6.92
N PRO A 142 -32.59 48.10 5.58
CA PRO A 142 -33.88 48.16 4.91
C PRO A 142 -34.79 46.98 5.22
N TYR A 143 -34.25 45.77 5.25
CA TYR A 143 -34.98 44.56 5.57
C TYR A 143 -35.34 44.47 7.06
N VAL A 144 -34.42 44.90 7.92
CA VAL A 144 -34.58 44.90 9.38
C VAL A 144 -35.70 45.87 9.77
N PHE A 145 -35.73 47.10 9.23
CA PHE A 145 -36.78 48.05 9.51
C PHE A 145 -38.14 47.62 8.95
N TRP A 146 -38.16 46.95 7.78
CA TRP A 146 -39.40 46.39 7.25
C TRP A 146 -39.94 45.30 8.18
N LEU A 147 -39.09 44.38 8.65
CA LEU A 147 -39.45 43.32 9.61
C LEU A 147 -39.92 43.88 10.95
N SER A 148 -39.29 44.95 11.43
CA SER A 148 -39.68 45.62 12.67
C SER A 148 -41.07 46.26 12.54
N GLY A 149 -41.42 46.81 11.37
CA GLY A 149 -42.75 47.30 11.07
C GLY A 149 -43.85 46.23 11.02
N HIS A 150 -43.46 44.95 10.89
CA HIS A 150 -44.37 43.80 10.86
C HIS A 150 -44.36 42.95 12.15
N GLY A 151 -43.84 43.51 13.24
CA GLY A 151 -43.95 42.89 14.57
C GLY A 151 -42.76 42.10 15.06
N LEU A 152 -41.68 41.93 14.29
CA LEU A 152 -40.41 41.47 14.83
C LEU A 152 -39.66 42.63 15.47
N SER A 153 -39.01 42.38 16.60
CA SER A 153 -38.25 43.40 17.29
C SER A 153 -36.88 42.91 17.77
N GLY A 154 -35.99 43.91 18.00
CA GLY A 154 -34.67 43.66 18.56
C GLY A 154 -33.83 42.69 17.74
N PHE A 155 -33.17 41.77 18.41
CA PHE A 155 -32.28 40.80 17.80
C PHE A 155 -32.96 39.93 16.70
N ALA A 156 -34.23 39.56 16.91
CA ALA A 156 -34.94 38.73 15.95
C ALA A 156 -35.10 39.39 14.57
N ALA A 157 -35.45 40.70 14.55
CA ALA A 157 -35.54 41.47 13.30
C ALA A 157 -34.18 41.62 12.62
N GLN A 158 -33.13 41.90 13.39
CA GLN A 158 -31.75 42.02 12.88
C GLN A 158 -31.26 40.69 12.32
N PHE A 159 -31.42 39.60 13.07
CA PHE A 159 -30.99 38.24 12.65
C PHE A 159 -31.66 37.79 11.36
N VAL A 160 -32.98 37.90 11.28
CA VAL A 160 -33.73 37.51 10.07
C VAL A 160 -33.37 38.41 8.86
N GLY A 161 -33.21 39.74 9.08
CA GLY A 161 -32.82 40.65 8.03
C GLY A 161 -31.42 40.35 7.47
N ASP A 162 -30.46 40.12 8.32
CA ASP A 162 -29.10 39.75 7.94
C ASP A 162 -29.05 38.41 7.20
N VAL A 163 -29.79 37.37 7.68
CA VAL A 163 -29.88 36.06 7.01
C VAL A 163 -30.53 36.19 5.63
N ILE A 164 -31.60 36.98 5.48
CA ILE A 164 -32.24 37.19 4.16
C ILE A 164 -31.24 37.82 3.18
N LEU A 165 -30.56 38.87 3.62
CA LEU A 165 -29.53 39.53 2.81
C LEU A 165 -28.41 38.59 2.41
N ASP A 166 -27.91 37.79 3.36
CA ASP A 166 -26.82 36.84 3.12
C ASP A 166 -27.22 35.70 2.17
N VAL A 167 -28.47 35.20 2.25
CA VAL A 167 -29.00 34.23 1.25
C VAL A 167 -28.94 34.85 -0.16
N MET A 168 -29.35 36.08 -0.34
CA MET A 168 -29.30 36.78 -1.63
C MET A 168 -27.85 36.93 -2.11
N ASP A 169 -26.97 37.39 -1.23
CA ASP A 169 -25.54 37.60 -1.51
C ASP A 169 -24.84 36.28 -1.91
N LYS A 170 -25.05 35.21 -1.15
CA LYS A 170 -24.43 33.91 -1.43
C LYS A 170 -25.06 33.21 -2.65
N ALA A 171 -26.35 33.39 -2.91
CA ALA A 171 -26.98 32.92 -4.14
C ALA A 171 -26.36 33.55 -5.39
N ILE A 172 -26.14 34.88 -5.37
CA ILE A 172 -25.47 35.59 -6.46
C ILE A 172 -24.01 35.14 -6.58
N THR A 173 -23.30 35.06 -5.48
CA THR A 173 -21.92 34.54 -5.44
C THR A 173 -21.80 33.17 -6.09
N LEU A 174 -22.65 32.22 -5.69
CA LEU A 174 -22.66 30.85 -6.23
C LEU A 174 -23.10 30.82 -7.70
N ALA A 175 -24.06 31.68 -8.11
CA ALA A 175 -24.49 31.78 -9.50
C ALA A 175 -23.34 32.27 -10.40
N VAL A 176 -22.62 33.33 -9.99
CA VAL A 176 -21.48 33.88 -10.74
C VAL A 176 -20.36 32.85 -10.83
N VAL A 177 -19.95 32.24 -9.70
CA VAL A 177 -18.93 31.23 -9.68
C VAL A 177 -19.36 30.01 -10.52
N GLY A 178 -20.60 29.56 -10.39
CA GLY A 178 -21.15 28.46 -11.17
C GLY A 178 -21.14 28.72 -12.67
N LEU A 179 -21.46 29.96 -13.09
CA LEU A 179 -21.39 30.38 -14.48
C LEU A 179 -19.94 30.31 -15.02
N VAL A 180 -18.98 30.84 -14.28
CA VAL A 180 -17.56 30.77 -14.64
C VAL A 180 -17.08 29.32 -14.73
N LEU A 181 -17.45 28.46 -13.78
CA LEU A 181 -17.05 27.05 -13.79
C LEU A 181 -17.74 26.25 -14.91
N ARG A 182 -18.98 26.57 -15.25
CA ARG A 182 -19.72 25.92 -16.34
C ARG A 182 -19.12 26.21 -17.72
N PHE A 183 -18.65 27.44 -17.93
CA PHE A 183 -18.02 27.86 -19.19
C PHE A 183 -16.48 27.81 -19.12
N TYR A 184 -15.94 27.06 -18.16
CA TYR A 184 -14.49 26.91 -18.01
C TYR A 184 -13.88 26.24 -19.25
N PRO A 185 -12.88 26.87 -19.94
CA PRO A 185 -12.33 26.35 -21.17
C PRO A 185 -11.64 25.00 -20.98
N VAL A 186 -11.93 24.04 -21.85
CA VAL A 186 -11.30 22.70 -21.83
C VAL A 186 -9.78 22.79 -21.95
N GLU A 187 -9.28 23.76 -22.70
CA GLU A 187 -7.85 24.03 -22.88
C GLU A 187 -7.14 24.41 -21.58
N TRP A 188 -7.87 24.92 -20.59
CA TRP A 188 -7.36 25.35 -19.29
C TRP A 188 -7.51 24.28 -18.19
N ARG A 189 -8.00 23.09 -18.55
CA ARG A 189 -8.26 22.00 -17.60
C ARG A 189 -7.04 21.62 -16.73
N ASP A 190 -5.85 21.90 -17.23
CA ASP A 190 -4.58 21.58 -16.56
C ASP A 190 -3.89 22.80 -15.91
N PHE A 191 -4.53 23.98 -15.87
CA PHE A 191 -3.90 25.18 -15.35
C PHE A 191 -3.83 25.19 -13.82
N PHE A 192 -4.85 24.68 -13.14
CA PHE A 192 -4.95 24.67 -11.70
C PHE A 192 -5.20 23.26 -11.15
N PRO A 193 -4.95 23.04 -9.85
CA PRO A 193 -5.07 21.69 -9.25
C PRO A 193 -6.43 21.02 -9.41
N LEU A 194 -7.53 21.78 -9.36
CA LEU A 194 -8.91 21.27 -9.45
C LEU A 194 -9.61 21.58 -10.77
N SER A 195 -8.97 22.35 -11.67
CA SER A 195 -9.60 22.79 -12.92
C SER A 195 -9.99 21.64 -13.86
N TYR A 196 -9.33 20.47 -13.75
CA TYR A 196 -9.69 19.28 -14.51
C TYR A 196 -11.13 18.81 -14.26
N ILE A 197 -11.68 19.10 -13.05
CA ILE A 197 -13.06 18.75 -12.70
C ILE A 197 -14.06 19.44 -13.63
N TYR A 198 -13.74 20.65 -14.08
CA TYR A 198 -14.63 21.49 -14.88
C TYR A 198 -14.35 21.42 -16.38
N GLY A 199 -13.13 21.07 -16.78
CA GLY A 199 -12.69 20.94 -18.17
C GLY A 199 -12.90 19.57 -18.80
N CYS A 200 -13.53 18.59 -18.11
CA CYS A 200 -13.76 17.24 -18.62
C CYS A 200 -15.26 16.95 -18.82
N SER A 201 -15.56 16.13 -19.86
CA SER A 201 -16.91 15.58 -20.02
C SER A 201 -17.25 14.58 -18.89
N GLU A 202 -18.55 14.29 -18.69
CA GLU A 202 -19.00 13.36 -17.64
C GLU A 202 -18.38 11.95 -17.81
N LYS A 203 -18.29 11.46 -19.06
CA LYS A 203 -17.65 10.17 -19.39
C LYS A 203 -16.14 10.16 -19.13
N GLU A 204 -15.45 11.23 -19.47
CA GLU A 204 -14.01 11.36 -19.20
C GLU A 204 -13.73 11.49 -17.70
N LEU A 205 -14.62 12.16 -16.97
CA LEU A 205 -14.53 12.26 -15.52
C LEU A 205 -14.75 10.90 -14.85
N GLU A 206 -15.75 10.15 -15.29
CA GLU A 206 -16.05 8.80 -14.79
C GLU A 206 -14.92 7.82 -15.09
N GLN A 207 -14.32 7.86 -16.29
CA GLN A 207 -13.13 7.09 -16.64
C GLN A 207 -11.90 7.55 -15.86
N THR A 208 -11.79 8.85 -15.57
CA THR A 208 -10.70 9.40 -14.76
C THR A 208 -10.92 9.08 -13.28
N TYR A 209 -12.17 9.07 -12.80
CA TYR A 209 -12.54 8.58 -11.47
C TYR A 209 -12.36 7.07 -11.35
N GLU A 210 -12.66 6.27 -12.38
CA GLU A 210 -12.37 4.82 -12.37
C GLU A 210 -10.86 4.53 -12.42
N LYS A 211 -10.10 5.28 -13.18
CA LYS A 211 -8.62 5.22 -13.16
C LYS A 211 -8.01 5.81 -11.88
N LEU A 212 -8.72 6.71 -11.20
CA LEU A 212 -8.36 7.31 -9.91
C LEU A 212 -9.05 6.59 -8.72
N LYS A 213 -9.93 5.63 -8.96
CA LYS A 213 -10.54 4.75 -7.95
C LYS A 213 -9.54 3.80 -7.31
N GLU A 214 -8.36 3.68 -7.91
CA GLU A 214 -7.17 3.23 -7.20
C GLU A 214 -6.64 4.37 -6.33
N PRO A 215 -6.26 4.10 -5.17
CA PRO A 215 -6.59 4.35 -3.76
C PRO A 215 -6.59 5.81 -3.29
N TYR A 216 -6.84 6.81 -4.14
CA TYR A 216 -6.71 8.24 -3.84
C TYR A 216 -8.04 9.00 -3.72
N GLU A 217 -9.08 8.42 -3.16
CA GLU A 217 -10.28 9.18 -2.75
C GLU A 217 -10.03 10.07 -1.51
N GLY A 218 -8.84 10.03 -0.92
CA GLY A 218 -8.48 10.77 0.27
C GLY A 218 -7.66 12.03 -0.02
N ASN A 219 -7.76 12.98 0.87
CA ASN A 219 -6.87 14.13 0.91
C ASN A 219 -5.43 13.65 1.09
N SER A 220 -4.50 14.14 0.25
CA SER A 220 -3.06 13.97 0.46
C SER A 220 -2.71 14.21 1.94
N VAL A 221 -1.77 13.43 2.47
CA VAL A 221 -1.23 13.62 3.83
C VAL A 221 -0.87 15.09 4.07
N TYR A 222 -0.28 15.74 3.07
CA TYR A 222 0.04 17.17 3.11
C TYR A 222 -1.21 18.05 3.36
N PHE A 223 -2.32 17.80 2.66
CA PHE A 223 -3.57 18.56 2.88
C PHE A 223 -4.24 18.22 4.21
N LYS A 224 -4.12 16.97 4.69
CA LYS A 224 -4.59 16.61 6.03
C LYS A 224 -3.81 17.35 7.11
N ILE A 225 -2.49 17.43 6.98
CA ILE A 225 -1.63 18.18 7.91
C ILE A 225 -1.99 19.65 7.91
N ILE A 226 -2.06 20.28 6.74
CA ILE A 226 -2.40 21.69 6.62
C ILE A 226 -3.79 21.97 7.17
N SER A 227 -4.81 21.19 6.80
CA SER A 227 -6.17 21.41 7.29
C SER A 227 -6.30 21.19 8.80
N ILE A 228 -5.54 20.27 9.38
CA ILE A 228 -5.54 19.99 10.83
C ILE A 228 -4.87 21.10 11.62
N ILE A 229 -3.79 21.69 11.09
CA ILE A 229 -2.99 22.70 11.81
C ILE A 229 -3.41 24.12 11.44
N THR A 230 -3.46 24.43 10.14
CA THR A 230 -3.59 25.79 9.66
C THR A 230 -5.02 26.33 9.81
N PHE A 231 -6.02 25.50 9.57
CA PHE A 231 -7.42 25.93 9.60
C PHE A 231 -7.87 26.35 11.02
N PRO A 232 -7.71 25.51 12.08
CA PRO A 232 -8.05 25.95 13.43
C PRO A 232 -7.22 27.15 13.89
N LEU A 233 -5.93 27.20 13.53
CA LEU A 233 -5.04 28.29 13.93
C LEU A 233 -5.46 29.63 13.31
N VAL A 234 -5.80 29.65 12.02
CA VAL A 234 -6.24 30.86 11.31
C VAL A 234 -7.60 31.36 11.83
N ILE A 235 -8.58 30.45 11.98
CA ILE A 235 -9.89 30.82 12.52
C ILE A 235 -9.75 31.40 13.92
N LEU A 236 -8.96 30.74 14.73
CA LEU A 236 -8.82 31.10 16.11
C LEU A 236 -8.03 32.39 16.32
N SER A 237 -6.95 32.58 15.56
CA SER A 237 -6.22 33.85 15.54
C SER A 237 -7.12 35.01 15.08
N ALA A 238 -7.94 34.80 14.06
CA ALA A 238 -8.89 35.83 13.59
C ALA A 238 -10.00 36.14 14.63
N LEU A 239 -10.51 35.11 15.32
CA LEU A 239 -11.49 35.27 16.40
C LEU A 239 -10.92 36.09 17.58
N VAL A 240 -9.72 35.74 18.02
CA VAL A 240 -9.09 36.40 19.16
C VAL A 240 -8.68 37.81 18.79
N THR A 241 -8.12 38.03 17.62
CA THR A 241 -7.79 39.40 17.13
C THR A 241 -9.06 40.25 16.97
N GLY A 242 -10.13 39.69 16.42
CA GLY A 242 -11.42 40.34 16.31
C GLY A 242 -12.01 40.73 17.67
N PHE A 243 -12.02 39.78 18.63
CA PHE A 243 -12.49 40.02 19.98
C PHE A 243 -11.62 41.07 20.72
N ALA A 244 -10.30 40.99 20.62
CA ALA A 244 -9.37 41.95 21.20
C ALA A 244 -9.57 43.37 20.63
N THR A 245 -9.78 43.46 19.32
CA THR A 245 -10.04 44.76 18.66
C THR A 245 -11.37 45.35 19.09
N TYR A 246 -12.41 44.52 19.23
CA TYR A 246 -13.73 44.92 19.71
C TYR A 246 -13.68 45.47 21.15
N GLU A 247 -13.09 44.71 22.04
CA GLU A 247 -12.95 45.11 23.45
C GLU A 247 -12.10 46.37 23.61
N PHE A 248 -10.99 46.48 22.83
CA PHE A 248 -10.17 47.67 22.80
C PHE A 248 -10.97 48.92 22.35
N TYR A 249 -11.74 48.76 21.25
CA TYR A 249 -12.57 49.87 20.75
C TYR A 249 -13.64 50.29 21.76
N HIS A 250 -14.36 49.32 22.36
CA HIS A 250 -15.42 49.63 23.32
C HIS A 250 -14.90 50.19 24.64
N LYS A 251 -13.83 49.65 25.19
CA LYS A 251 -13.31 50.09 26.50
C LYS A 251 -12.46 51.32 26.41
N VAL A 252 -11.65 51.47 25.38
CA VAL A 252 -10.69 52.56 25.28
C VAL A 252 -11.27 53.77 24.56
N TYR A 253 -11.93 53.58 23.44
CA TYR A 253 -12.44 54.69 22.63
C TYR A 253 -13.73 55.30 23.16
N LEU A 254 -14.64 54.46 23.70
CA LEU A 254 -15.94 54.93 24.19
C LEU A 254 -15.96 55.37 25.66
N ASN A 255 -15.14 54.83 26.55
CA ASN A 255 -15.29 55.00 28.00
C ASN A 255 -14.12 55.68 28.74
N ASN A 256 -13.07 56.15 28.09
CA ASN A 256 -11.96 56.92 28.70
C ASN A 256 -11.29 56.24 29.92
N HIS A 257 -10.97 54.92 29.84
CA HIS A 257 -10.39 54.16 30.93
C HIS A 257 -8.89 54.45 31.22
N SER A 258 -8.45 54.11 32.43
CA SER A 258 -7.08 54.32 32.89
C SER A 258 -6.09 53.35 32.20
N ILE A 259 -4.82 53.77 32.08
CA ILE A 259 -3.73 52.98 31.48
C ILE A 259 -3.56 51.62 32.16
N SER A 260 -3.84 51.52 33.48
CA SER A 260 -3.71 50.24 34.23
C SER A 260 -4.77 49.19 33.83
N GLU A 261 -6.00 49.63 33.54
CA GLU A 261 -7.07 48.72 33.07
C GLU A 261 -6.79 48.22 31.66
N LEU A 262 -6.23 49.09 30.81
CA LEU A 262 -5.79 48.75 29.47
C LEU A 262 -4.70 47.68 29.50
N LEU A 263 -3.71 47.80 30.40
CA LEU A 263 -2.61 46.83 30.55
C LEU A 263 -3.13 45.49 31.02
N THR A 264 -4.06 45.48 31.99
CA THR A 264 -4.70 44.24 32.48
C THR A 264 -5.46 43.53 31.39
N TYR A 265 -6.20 44.26 30.56
CA TYR A 265 -6.94 43.72 29.43
C TYR A 265 -6.01 43.10 28.37
N VAL A 266 -4.94 43.79 28.00
CA VAL A 266 -3.93 43.28 27.04
C VAL A 266 -3.31 41.95 27.56
N ILE A 267 -2.95 41.88 28.85
CA ILE A 267 -2.40 40.67 29.46
C ILE A 267 -3.41 39.54 29.44
N GLN A 268 -4.69 39.79 29.77
CA GLN A 268 -5.75 38.77 29.71
C GLN A 268 -5.98 38.23 28.29
N THR A 269 -5.98 39.15 27.29
CA THR A 269 -6.16 38.77 25.88
C THR A 269 -5.00 37.91 25.39
N ILE A 270 -3.76 38.31 25.65
CA ILE A 270 -2.56 37.51 25.33
C ILE A 270 -2.59 36.15 26.02
N GLY A 271 -3.00 36.09 27.30
CA GLY A 271 -3.14 34.83 28.05
C GLY A 271 -4.19 33.92 27.44
N LEU A 272 -5.32 34.44 27.01
CA LEU A 272 -6.37 33.69 26.34
C LEU A 272 -5.89 33.15 24.98
N GLU A 273 -5.22 34.01 24.17
CA GLU A 273 -4.60 33.60 22.90
C GLU A 273 -3.64 32.44 23.08
N PHE A 274 -2.74 32.55 24.08
CA PHE A 274 -1.78 31.50 24.36
C PHE A 274 -2.46 30.18 24.76
N ALA A 275 -3.49 30.23 25.65
CA ALA A 275 -4.24 29.06 26.06
C ALA A 275 -4.92 28.35 24.89
N ILE A 276 -5.47 29.13 23.97
CA ILE A 276 -6.17 28.66 22.78
C ILE A 276 -5.18 28.05 21.78
N ILE A 277 -4.04 28.69 21.53
CA ILE A 277 -2.97 28.14 20.68
C ILE A 277 -2.49 26.80 21.23
N MET A 278 -2.28 26.70 22.54
CA MET A 278 -1.88 25.44 23.20
C MET A 278 -2.93 24.34 23.01
N LEU A 279 -4.22 24.66 23.17
CA LEU A 279 -5.31 23.70 22.95
C LEU A 279 -5.32 23.19 21.49
N VAL A 280 -5.19 24.11 20.52
CA VAL A 280 -5.12 23.74 19.10
C VAL A 280 -3.90 22.86 18.82
N MET A 281 -2.74 23.18 19.38
CA MET A 281 -1.53 22.37 19.22
C MET A 281 -1.70 20.95 19.77
N VAL A 282 -2.35 20.79 20.92
CA VAL A 282 -2.64 19.47 21.50
C VAL A 282 -3.59 18.66 20.60
N VAL A 283 -4.69 19.28 20.16
CA VAL A 283 -5.67 18.62 19.26
C VAL A 283 -5.05 18.27 17.91
N ALA A 284 -4.28 19.19 17.33
CA ALA A 284 -3.56 18.96 16.07
C ALA A 284 -2.51 17.84 16.22
N GLY A 285 -1.73 17.85 17.29
CA GLY A 285 -0.75 16.81 17.60
C GLY A 285 -1.40 15.43 17.77
N TRP A 286 -2.51 15.34 18.48
CA TRP A 286 -3.26 14.11 18.63
C TRP A 286 -3.84 13.58 17.30
N ARG A 287 -4.38 14.48 16.46
CA ARG A 287 -4.85 14.13 15.13
C ARG A 287 -3.72 13.68 14.21
N LEU A 288 -2.58 14.39 14.20
CA LEU A 288 -1.38 13.99 13.45
C LEU A 288 -0.86 12.62 13.89
N TYR A 289 -0.83 12.37 15.18
CA TYR A 289 -0.46 11.05 15.70
C TYR A 289 -1.37 9.95 15.13
N ARG A 290 -2.68 10.15 15.13
CA ARG A 290 -3.65 9.14 14.64
C ARG A 290 -3.61 8.96 13.11
N THR A 291 -3.42 10.04 12.37
CA THR A 291 -3.50 10.02 10.90
C THR A 291 -2.19 9.67 10.21
N LEU A 292 -1.04 9.90 10.86
CA LEU A 292 0.27 9.66 10.28
C LEU A 292 1.11 8.66 11.07
N LYS A 293 1.38 8.99 12.34
CA LYS A 293 2.36 8.22 13.10
C LYS A 293 1.90 6.78 13.31
N LYS A 294 0.66 6.57 13.72
CA LYS A 294 0.14 5.22 13.98
C LYS A 294 0.16 4.32 12.74
N PRO A 295 -0.34 4.74 11.55
CA PRO A 295 -0.23 3.93 10.33
C PRO A 295 1.21 3.65 9.89
N LEU A 296 2.12 4.63 10.06
CA LEU A 296 3.54 4.42 9.76
C LEU A 296 4.19 3.40 10.71
N ASP A 297 3.89 3.48 12.01
CA ASP A 297 4.36 2.50 12.99
C ASP A 297 3.84 1.09 12.67
N ASP A 298 2.60 0.97 12.18
CA ASP A 298 2.01 -0.31 11.76
C ASP A 298 2.72 -0.87 10.51
N ILE A 299 3.08 -0.03 9.53
CA ILE A 299 3.89 -0.42 8.36
C ILE A 299 5.29 -0.88 8.79
N ILE A 300 5.95 -0.14 9.67
CA ILE A 300 7.29 -0.51 10.17
C ILE A 300 7.24 -1.86 10.89
N ARG A 301 6.21 -2.11 11.72
CA ARG A 301 6.03 -3.40 12.39
C ARG A 301 5.84 -4.53 11.39
N LEU A 302 5.04 -4.33 10.34
CA LEU A 302 4.80 -5.30 9.30
C LEU A 302 6.11 -5.69 8.60
N ILE A 303 6.88 -4.72 8.13
CA ILE A 303 8.18 -4.93 7.48
C ILE A 303 9.16 -5.66 8.41
N THR A 304 9.19 -5.26 9.70
CA THR A 304 10.09 -5.88 10.67
C THR A 304 9.69 -7.33 10.96
N ALA A 305 8.40 -7.60 11.09
CA ALA A 305 7.88 -8.95 11.30
C ALA A 305 8.15 -9.86 10.10
N PHE A 306 7.98 -9.37 8.87
CA PHE A 306 8.32 -10.08 7.64
C PHE A 306 9.81 -10.43 7.57
N GLY A 307 10.71 -9.50 7.92
CA GLY A 307 12.15 -9.72 7.88
C GLY A 307 12.67 -10.79 8.85
N ILE A 308 11.90 -11.15 9.88
CA ILE A 308 12.26 -12.16 10.89
C ILE A 308 11.57 -13.50 10.63
N SER A 309 10.47 -13.51 9.89
CA SER A 309 9.62 -14.67 9.68
C SER A 309 10.06 -15.52 8.48
N ASP A 310 9.78 -16.83 8.52
CA ASP A 310 9.92 -17.66 7.34
C ASP A 310 8.84 -17.31 6.31
N PRO A 311 9.19 -17.06 5.04
CA PRO A 311 8.25 -16.70 3.99
C PRO A 311 7.06 -17.67 3.82
N GLU A 312 7.24 -18.97 4.08
CA GLU A 312 6.17 -19.97 4.00
C GLU A 312 5.09 -19.77 5.07
N THR A 313 5.51 -19.47 6.29
CA THR A 313 4.59 -19.25 7.42
C THR A 313 4.05 -17.84 7.47
N TRP A 314 4.73 -16.88 6.81
CA TRP A 314 4.34 -15.47 6.80
C TRP A 314 2.95 -15.25 6.19
N LEU A 315 2.67 -15.85 5.04
CA LEU A 315 1.38 -15.69 4.34
C LEU A 315 0.19 -16.26 5.13
N GLU A 316 0.43 -17.15 6.09
CA GLU A 316 -0.57 -17.73 6.98
C GLU A 316 -0.67 -17.01 8.34
N SER A 317 0.27 -16.11 8.65
CA SER A 317 0.39 -15.45 9.95
C SER A 317 -0.82 -14.55 10.28
N GLU A 318 -1.05 -14.36 11.59
CA GLU A 318 -2.09 -13.42 12.05
C GLU A 318 -1.78 -11.97 11.70
N GLU A 319 -0.50 -11.60 11.68
CA GLU A 319 0.00 -10.29 11.27
C GLU A 319 -0.37 -10.03 9.82
N TRP A 320 -0.15 -10.99 8.91
CA TRP A 320 -0.55 -10.92 7.52
C TRP A 320 -2.07 -10.79 7.34
N ARG A 321 -2.87 -11.53 8.11
CA ARG A 321 -4.34 -11.46 8.05
C ARG A 321 -4.89 -10.14 8.61
N LYS A 322 -4.26 -9.56 9.63
CA LYS A 322 -4.66 -8.29 10.25
C LYS A 322 -4.35 -7.07 9.37
N ARG A 323 -3.40 -7.17 8.43
CA ARG A 323 -2.95 -6.06 7.56
C ARG A 323 -4.07 -5.39 6.76
N ARG A 324 -5.14 -6.11 6.37
CA ARG A 324 -6.25 -5.57 5.56
C ARG A 324 -7.10 -4.49 6.25
N ARG A 325 -6.73 -4.05 7.46
CA ARG A 325 -7.53 -3.13 8.28
C ARG A 325 -7.08 -1.68 8.26
N ILE A 326 -5.98 -1.33 7.59
CA ILE A 326 -5.53 0.06 7.51
C ILE A 326 -6.15 0.70 6.27
N HIS A 327 -7.09 1.63 6.48
CA HIS A 327 -7.73 2.39 5.41
C HIS A 327 -7.56 3.88 5.70
N THR A 328 -6.43 4.45 5.28
CA THR A 328 -6.14 5.88 5.47
C THR A 328 -6.61 6.73 4.29
N LYS A 329 -6.87 6.13 3.12
CA LYS A 329 -7.29 6.77 1.87
C LYS A 329 -6.37 7.93 1.44
N ASP A 330 -5.07 7.78 1.59
CA ASP A 330 -4.03 8.75 1.26
C ASP A 330 -2.73 8.06 0.81
N GLU A 331 -1.63 8.81 0.68
CA GLU A 331 -0.32 8.30 0.26
C GLU A 331 0.22 7.21 1.20
N VAL A 332 -0.20 7.24 2.47
CA VAL A 332 0.16 6.19 3.45
C VAL A 332 -0.51 4.86 3.08
N GLN A 333 -1.76 4.92 2.59
CA GLN A 333 -2.44 3.72 2.08
C GLN A 333 -1.70 3.11 0.89
N VAL A 334 -1.27 3.95 -0.07
CA VAL A 334 -0.52 3.46 -1.25
C VAL A 334 0.82 2.86 -0.86
N LEU A 335 1.52 3.49 0.07
CA LEU A 335 2.77 2.93 0.60
C LEU A 335 2.52 1.58 1.28
N TYR A 336 1.47 1.49 2.08
CA TYR A 336 1.07 0.27 2.75
C TYR A 336 0.74 -0.86 1.76
N ASP A 337 -0.09 -0.57 0.75
CA ASP A 337 -0.48 -1.54 -0.28
C ASP A 337 0.74 -2.00 -1.10
N ALA A 338 1.65 -1.07 -1.46
CA ALA A 338 2.89 -1.40 -2.16
C ALA A 338 3.83 -2.28 -1.33
N VAL A 339 3.94 -2.04 -0.02
CA VAL A 339 4.71 -2.90 0.90
C VAL A 339 4.10 -4.29 0.97
N CYS A 340 2.78 -4.39 1.15
CA CYS A 340 2.07 -5.67 1.19
C CYS A 340 2.24 -6.48 -0.11
N GLU A 341 2.13 -5.83 -1.27
CA GLU A 341 2.32 -6.46 -2.58
C GLU A 341 3.76 -6.95 -2.76
N SER A 342 4.74 -6.15 -2.30
CA SER A 342 6.15 -6.52 -2.33
C SER A 342 6.44 -7.72 -1.43
N GLU A 343 5.93 -7.76 -0.20
CA GLU A 343 6.09 -8.88 0.73
C GLU A 343 5.50 -10.17 0.16
N GLU A 344 4.30 -10.11 -0.43
CA GLU A 344 3.66 -11.26 -1.07
C GLU A 344 4.48 -11.77 -2.26
N SER A 345 4.95 -10.87 -3.11
CA SER A 345 5.79 -11.21 -4.26
C SER A 345 7.12 -11.85 -3.85
N ILE A 346 7.77 -11.33 -2.79
CA ILE A 346 9.01 -11.88 -2.27
C ILE A 346 8.77 -13.28 -1.68
N ALA A 347 7.73 -13.45 -0.86
CA ALA A 347 7.40 -14.75 -0.26
C ALA A 347 7.16 -15.81 -1.34
N GLN A 348 6.35 -15.51 -2.36
CA GLN A 348 6.09 -16.42 -3.48
C GLN A 348 7.37 -16.79 -4.25
N LYS A 349 8.24 -15.81 -4.50
CA LYS A 349 9.51 -16.05 -5.18
C LYS A 349 10.46 -16.96 -4.38
N VAL A 350 10.54 -16.75 -3.05
CA VAL A 350 11.39 -17.59 -2.18
C VAL A 350 10.88 -19.03 -2.16
N ILE A 351 9.56 -19.24 -2.07
CA ILE A 351 8.96 -20.58 -2.14
C ILE A 351 9.30 -21.24 -3.46
N SER A 352 9.08 -20.54 -4.58
CA SER A 352 9.36 -21.09 -5.91
C SER A 352 10.86 -21.40 -6.14
N ILE A 353 11.77 -20.60 -5.58
CA ILE A 353 13.22 -20.87 -5.64
C ILE A 353 13.54 -22.15 -4.86
N ARG A 354 13.01 -22.32 -3.65
CA ARG A 354 13.22 -23.55 -2.85
C ARG A 354 12.71 -24.80 -3.56
N GLU A 355 11.51 -24.75 -4.13
CA GLU A 355 10.94 -25.85 -4.91
C GLU A 355 11.82 -26.20 -6.11
N ASN A 356 12.31 -25.18 -6.85
CA ASN A 356 13.20 -25.38 -7.98
C ASN A 356 14.57 -25.96 -7.54
N GLU A 357 15.13 -25.48 -6.43
CA GLU A 357 16.39 -26.02 -5.87
C GLU A 357 16.23 -27.50 -5.49
N GLN A 358 15.11 -27.85 -4.85
CA GLN A 358 14.83 -29.24 -4.49
C GLN A 358 14.66 -30.13 -5.72
N MET A 359 13.92 -29.65 -6.72
CA MET A 359 13.74 -30.34 -7.99
C MET A 359 15.08 -30.54 -8.73
N LEU A 360 15.92 -29.47 -8.80
CA LEU A 360 17.25 -29.55 -9.39
C LEU A 360 18.14 -30.56 -8.65
N LYS A 361 18.07 -30.60 -7.33
CA LYS A 361 18.80 -31.56 -6.51
C LYS A 361 18.35 -32.99 -6.80
N GLU A 362 17.04 -33.25 -6.83
CA GLU A 362 16.49 -34.57 -7.19
C GLU A 362 16.93 -35.01 -8.60
N LEU A 363 16.86 -34.10 -9.58
CA LEU A 363 17.34 -34.38 -10.94
C LEU A 363 18.85 -34.63 -11.01
N SER A 364 19.62 -33.94 -10.17
CA SER A 364 21.08 -34.13 -10.10
C SER A 364 21.50 -35.39 -9.37
N GLU A 365 20.69 -35.96 -8.46
CA GLU A 365 21.02 -37.11 -7.65
C GLU A 365 20.45 -38.43 -8.18
N THR A 366 19.45 -38.39 -9.08
CA THR A 366 18.76 -39.57 -9.60
C THR A 366 19.09 -39.86 -11.05
N ASP A 367 19.03 -41.14 -11.44
CA ASP A 367 19.02 -41.58 -12.82
C ASP A 367 17.60 -41.45 -13.38
N LEU A 368 17.44 -40.62 -14.40
CA LEU A 368 16.11 -40.25 -14.96
C LEU A 368 15.33 -41.44 -15.53
N MET A 369 16.03 -42.51 -15.97
CA MET A 369 15.38 -43.65 -16.55
C MET A 369 14.88 -44.62 -15.48
N THR A 370 15.70 -44.90 -14.48
CA THR A 370 15.42 -45.95 -13.49
C THR A 370 14.84 -45.44 -12.18
N GLY A 371 14.93 -44.13 -11.92
CA GLY A 371 14.42 -43.48 -10.70
C GLY A 371 15.23 -43.77 -9.42
N ILE A 372 16.29 -44.58 -9.49
CA ILE A 372 17.25 -44.79 -8.39
C ILE A 372 18.36 -43.73 -8.48
N ARG A 373 19.28 -43.73 -7.49
CA ARG A 373 20.41 -42.77 -7.54
C ARG A 373 21.25 -42.95 -8.79
N ASN A 374 21.79 -41.86 -9.29
CA ASN A 374 22.79 -41.90 -10.34
C ASN A 374 24.18 -42.20 -9.75
N ARG A 375 25.17 -42.42 -10.63
CA ARG A 375 26.54 -42.75 -10.27
C ARG A 375 27.14 -41.75 -9.29
N GLY A 376 27.06 -40.43 -9.60
CA GLY A 376 27.69 -39.39 -8.80
C GLY A 376 27.15 -39.34 -7.36
N SER A 377 25.83 -39.42 -7.21
CA SER A 377 25.18 -39.45 -5.89
C SER A 377 25.48 -40.74 -5.12
N GLY A 378 25.48 -41.87 -5.80
CA GLY A 378 25.80 -43.19 -5.18
C GLY A 378 27.23 -43.25 -4.65
N GLU A 379 28.20 -42.88 -5.49
CA GLU A 379 29.61 -42.82 -5.11
C GLU A 379 29.87 -41.87 -3.93
N MET A 380 29.31 -40.66 -3.98
CA MET A 380 29.46 -39.69 -2.89
C MET A 380 28.95 -40.24 -1.56
N GLN A 381 27.77 -40.82 -1.54
CA GLN A 381 27.18 -41.39 -0.32
C GLN A 381 27.98 -42.56 0.23
N ILE A 382 28.59 -43.39 -0.64
CA ILE A 382 29.46 -44.49 -0.19
C ILE A 382 30.74 -43.91 0.43
N ARG A 383 31.37 -42.94 -0.20
CA ARG A 383 32.56 -42.25 0.38
C ARG A 383 32.24 -41.66 1.76
N ASP A 384 31.06 -41.05 1.95
CA ASP A 384 30.61 -40.58 3.25
C ASP A 384 30.45 -41.71 4.27
N LYS A 385 29.90 -42.87 3.85
CA LYS A 385 29.77 -44.06 4.72
C LYS A 385 31.14 -44.58 5.14
N ILE A 386 32.10 -44.69 4.20
CA ILE A 386 33.48 -45.12 4.45
C ILE A 386 34.15 -44.12 5.43
N ALA A 387 34.06 -42.81 5.18
CA ALA A 387 34.62 -41.81 6.06
C ALA A 387 34.06 -41.86 7.49
N CYS A 388 32.76 -42.19 7.64
CA CYS A 388 32.13 -42.43 8.94
C CYS A 388 32.45 -43.81 9.55
N GLY A 389 33.27 -44.64 8.91
CA GLY A 389 33.60 -46.00 9.38
C GLY A 389 32.41 -46.97 9.40
N ARG A 390 31.43 -46.78 8.51
CA ARG A 390 30.23 -47.63 8.40
C ARG A 390 30.52 -48.85 7.55
N GLU A 391 30.79 -50.01 8.23
CA GLU A 391 31.05 -51.29 7.59
C GLU A 391 29.87 -51.76 6.72
N GLY A 392 30.20 -52.41 5.62
CA GLY A 392 29.21 -52.96 4.68
C GLY A 392 29.87 -53.75 3.55
N ILE A 393 29.07 -54.05 2.55
CA ILE A 393 29.53 -54.75 1.34
C ILE A 393 29.12 -53.93 0.12
N LEU A 394 30.09 -53.62 -0.75
CA LEU A 394 29.83 -53.06 -2.07
C LEU A 394 29.59 -54.20 -3.05
N CYS A 395 28.45 -54.15 -3.71
CA CYS A 395 28.05 -55.07 -4.77
C CYS A 395 27.95 -54.30 -6.08
N VAL A 396 28.62 -54.77 -7.11
CA VAL A 396 28.50 -54.28 -8.49
C VAL A 396 27.91 -55.41 -9.32
N PHE A 397 26.93 -55.08 -10.16
CA PHE A 397 26.33 -56.13 -10.99
C PHE A 397 25.87 -55.56 -12.34
N ASP A 398 25.66 -56.45 -13.27
CA ASP A 398 25.37 -56.18 -14.66
C ASP A 398 24.29 -57.16 -15.15
N CYS A 399 23.44 -56.70 -16.05
CA CYS A 399 22.39 -57.51 -16.66
C CYS A 399 22.98 -58.40 -17.74
N ASP A 400 22.89 -59.74 -17.52
CA ASP A 400 23.45 -60.74 -18.45
C ASP A 400 22.79 -60.65 -19.83
N ASN A 401 23.63 -60.64 -20.86
CA ASN A 401 23.18 -60.59 -22.27
C ASN A 401 22.29 -59.36 -22.62
N PHE A 402 22.41 -58.24 -21.91
CA PHE A 402 21.57 -57.04 -22.12
C PHE A 402 21.63 -56.53 -23.57
N LYS A 403 22.81 -56.57 -24.20
CA LYS A 403 22.94 -56.23 -25.62
C LYS A 403 22.06 -57.12 -26.50
N ARG A 404 21.99 -58.44 -26.24
CA ARG A 404 21.13 -59.36 -26.99
C ARG A 404 19.65 -59.07 -26.78
N ILE A 405 19.25 -58.63 -25.58
CA ILE A 405 17.88 -58.20 -25.30
C ILE A 405 17.55 -56.98 -26.19
N ASN A 406 18.43 -55.97 -26.22
CA ASN A 406 18.24 -54.80 -27.08
C ASN A 406 18.19 -55.15 -28.57
N ASP A 407 19.12 -55.99 -29.02
CA ASP A 407 19.22 -56.36 -30.43
C ASP A 407 18.01 -57.20 -30.90
N THR A 408 17.41 -57.99 -30.01
CA THR A 408 16.29 -58.89 -30.34
C THR A 408 14.91 -58.23 -30.13
N TYR A 409 14.73 -57.51 -29.05
CA TYR A 409 13.42 -56.98 -28.60
C TYR A 409 13.32 -55.44 -28.66
N GLY A 410 14.42 -54.77 -29.02
CA GLY A 410 14.49 -53.31 -29.14
C GLY A 410 14.85 -52.62 -27.82
N HIS A 411 15.40 -51.40 -27.93
CA HIS A 411 15.85 -50.61 -26.79
C HIS A 411 14.74 -50.33 -25.77
N ALA A 412 13.50 -50.11 -26.22
CA ALA A 412 12.38 -49.90 -25.32
C ALA A 412 12.07 -51.07 -24.40
N ALA A 413 12.31 -52.31 -24.86
CA ALA A 413 12.21 -53.52 -24.02
C ALA A 413 13.38 -53.60 -23.04
N GLY A 414 14.60 -53.26 -23.48
CA GLY A 414 15.77 -53.17 -22.61
C GLY A 414 15.60 -52.13 -21.51
N ASP A 415 15.08 -50.94 -21.82
CA ASP A 415 14.81 -49.91 -20.82
C ASP A 415 13.84 -50.40 -19.73
N LYS A 416 12.78 -51.13 -20.11
CA LYS A 416 11.84 -51.74 -19.15
C LYS A 416 12.52 -52.78 -18.25
N VAL A 417 13.47 -53.55 -18.79
CA VAL A 417 14.27 -54.50 -17.99
C VAL A 417 15.10 -53.75 -16.94
N LEU A 418 15.80 -52.69 -17.34
CA LEU A 418 16.60 -51.90 -16.41
C LEU A 418 15.75 -51.21 -15.32
N ILE A 419 14.59 -50.66 -15.69
CA ILE A 419 13.62 -50.08 -14.74
C ILE A 419 13.12 -51.17 -13.75
N ALA A 420 12.81 -52.35 -14.25
CA ALA A 420 12.34 -53.46 -13.41
C ALA A 420 13.42 -53.97 -12.45
N ILE A 421 14.69 -54.09 -12.90
CA ILE A 421 15.83 -54.42 -12.06
C ILE A 421 16.01 -53.38 -10.95
N ALA A 422 16.01 -52.09 -11.28
CA ALA A 422 16.12 -51.00 -10.33
C ALA A 422 14.99 -51.04 -9.28
N GLY A 423 13.75 -51.32 -9.69
CA GLY A 423 12.61 -51.49 -8.79
C GLY A 423 12.81 -52.66 -7.82
N LYS A 424 13.37 -53.81 -8.28
CA LYS A 424 13.70 -54.93 -7.41
C LYS A 424 14.83 -54.63 -6.44
N MET A 425 15.87 -53.91 -6.86
CA MET A 425 16.91 -53.41 -5.96
C MET A 425 16.31 -52.61 -4.79
N GLY A 426 15.45 -51.63 -5.10
CA GLY A 426 14.77 -50.84 -4.09
C GLY A 426 13.93 -51.70 -3.12
N SER A 427 13.24 -52.72 -3.64
CA SER A 427 12.37 -53.61 -2.84
C SER A 427 13.12 -54.54 -1.87
N VAL A 428 14.33 -54.96 -2.21
CA VAL A 428 15.15 -55.84 -1.36
C VAL A 428 16.09 -55.07 -0.44
N SER A 429 16.30 -53.78 -0.68
CA SER A 429 17.19 -52.94 0.11
C SER A 429 16.50 -52.35 1.34
N ARG A 430 17.24 -52.09 2.41
CA ARG A 430 16.73 -51.50 3.65
C ARG A 430 16.93 -49.98 3.66
N ARG A 431 16.21 -49.30 4.53
CA ARG A 431 16.44 -47.87 4.78
C ARG A 431 17.87 -47.69 5.33
N GLY A 432 18.73 -47.12 4.53
CA GLY A 432 20.15 -46.90 4.86
C GLY A 432 21.12 -47.64 3.93
N ASP A 433 20.64 -48.60 3.12
CA ASP A 433 21.39 -49.11 1.98
C ASP A 433 21.40 -48.10 0.84
N ILE A 434 22.46 -48.11 0.04
CA ILE A 434 22.61 -47.23 -1.12
C ILE A 434 22.44 -48.08 -2.36
N VAL A 435 21.52 -47.68 -3.25
CA VAL A 435 21.29 -48.31 -4.55
C VAL A 435 21.40 -47.29 -5.64
N PHE A 436 22.17 -47.56 -6.69
CA PHE A 436 22.40 -46.60 -7.77
C PHE A 436 22.77 -47.31 -9.08
N ARG A 437 22.61 -46.54 -10.17
CA ARG A 437 23.03 -46.98 -11.50
C ARG A 437 24.40 -46.39 -11.82
N LEU A 438 25.33 -47.24 -12.26
CA LEU A 438 26.65 -46.84 -12.69
C LEU A 438 26.64 -46.28 -14.12
N GLY A 439 25.85 -46.90 -15.01
CA GLY A 439 25.68 -46.53 -16.39
C GLY A 439 25.34 -47.71 -17.27
N GLY A 440 24.71 -47.53 -18.41
CA GLY A 440 24.32 -48.66 -19.27
C GLY A 440 23.44 -49.68 -18.56
N ASP A 441 23.91 -50.90 -18.46
CA ASP A 441 23.29 -52.04 -17.79
C ASP A 441 23.95 -52.38 -16.43
N GLU A 442 24.86 -51.48 -15.96
CA GLU A 442 25.60 -51.66 -14.70
C GLU A 442 24.93 -50.94 -13.53
N PHE A 443 24.85 -51.61 -12.41
CA PHE A 443 24.27 -51.13 -11.16
C PHE A 443 25.20 -51.43 -9.97
N ALA A 444 25.01 -50.70 -8.89
CA ALA A 444 25.70 -50.97 -7.65
C ALA A 444 24.80 -50.82 -6.42
N MET A 445 25.14 -51.53 -5.38
CA MET A 445 24.52 -51.43 -4.06
C MET A 445 25.60 -51.42 -2.98
N TYR A 446 25.45 -50.53 -1.98
CA TYR A 446 26.22 -50.60 -0.75
C TYR A 446 25.30 -50.99 0.39
N LEU A 447 25.49 -52.20 0.92
CA LEU A 447 24.61 -52.77 1.93
C LEU A 447 25.27 -52.64 3.30
N THR A 448 24.65 -51.88 4.18
CA THR A 448 25.15 -51.65 5.53
C THR A 448 24.72 -52.79 6.47
N GLY A 449 25.63 -53.21 7.37
CA GLY A 449 25.32 -54.21 8.37
C GLY A 449 25.45 -55.68 7.91
N ILE A 450 25.89 -55.93 6.67
CA ILE A 450 26.30 -57.26 6.19
C ILE A 450 27.80 -57.41 6.52
N ARG A 451 28.16 -58.37 7.38
CA ARG A 451 29.51 -58.47 7.95
C ARG A 451 30.24 -59.76 7.59
N ASN A 452 29.56 -60.74 7.06
CA ASN A 452 30.11 -62.06 6.73
C ASN A 452 29.57 -62.57 5.41
N GLU A 453 30.27 -63.61 4.84
CA GLU A 453 29.91 -64.23 3.55
C GLU A 453 28.51 -64.83 3.58
N ARG A 454 28.12 -65.45 4.70
CA ARG A 454 26.82 -66.15 4.82
C ARG A 454 25.64 -65.13 4.72
N ASP A 455 25.75 -63.98 5.38
CA ASP A 455 24.71 -62.93 5.29
C ASP A 455 24.67 -62.30 3.89
N ALA A 456 25.82 -62.13 3.24
CA ALA A 456 25.92 -61.68 1.87
C ALA A 456 25.25 -62.66 0.89
N GLU A 457 25.54 -64.01 1.00
CA GLU A 457 24.91 -64.99 0.18
C GLU A 457 23.39 -65.10 0.37
N HIS A 458 22.89 -64.92 1.59
CA HIS A 458 21.45 -64.81 1.85
C HIS A 458 20.82 -63.58 1.15
N PHE A 459 21.51 -62.47 1.15
CA PHE A 459 21.05 -61.27 0.42
C PHE A 459 21.06 -61.52 -1.09
N PHE A 460 22.14 -62.06 -1.63
CA PHE A 460 22.27 -62.35 -3.06
C PHE A 460 21.16 -63.28 -3.56
N ASN A 461 20.89 -64.33 -2.83
CA ASN A 461 19.81 -65.25 -3.18
C ASN A 461 18.46 -64.58 -3.18
N ARG A 462 18.16 -63.73 -2.16
CA ARG A 462 16.93 -62.97 -2.10
C ARG A 462 16.81 -61.97 -3.25
N PHE A 463 17.91 -61.30 -3.64
CA PHE A 463 17.94 -60.42 -4.78
C PHE A 463 17.74 -61.18 -6.11
N PHE A 464 18.44 -62.31 -6.28
CA PHE A 464 18.25 -63.09 -7.48
C PHE A 464 16.85 -63.68 -7.61
N ASP A 465 16.24 -64.09 -6.51
CA ASP A 465 14.85 -64.56 -6.50
C ASP A 465 13.90 -63.37 -6.87
N ALA A 466 14.17 -62.19 -6.39
CA ALA A 466 13.40 -61.02 -6.79
C ALA A 466 13.56 -60.67 -8.28
N VAL A 467 14.77 -60.77 -8.83
CA VAL A 467 15.02 -60.55 -10.27
C VAL A 467 14.34 -61.63 -11.12
N ARG A 468 14.31 -62.86 -10.69
CA ARG A 468 13.60 -63.98 -11.39
C ARG A 468 12.11 -63.70 -11.55
N THR A 469 11.50 -62.91 -10.67
CA THR A 469 10.08 -62.56 -10.77
C THR A 469 9.81 -61.40 -11.74
N ILE A 470 10.83 -60.90 -12.42
CA ILE A 470 10.64 -59.82 -13.40
C ILE A 470 9.99 -60.39 -14.66
N GLU A 471 8.83 -59.87 -14.98
CA GLU A 471 8.11 -60.17 -16.21
C GLU A 471 8.02 -58.89 -17.05
N VAL A 472 8.67 -58.93 -18.21
CA VAL A 472 8.55 -57.86 -19.23
C VAL A 472 7.82 -58.48 -20.43
N PRO A 473 6.57 -58.10 -20.70
CA PRO A 473 5.74 -58.76 -21.74
C PRO A 473 6.41 -58.82 -23.11
N GLU A 474 7.19 -57.79 -23.45
CA GLU A 474 7.89 -57.68 -24.71
C GLU A 474 8.95 -58.76 -24.91
N LEU A 475 9.47 -59.31 -23.82
CA LEU A 475 10.51 -60.38 -23.88
C LEU A 475 9.93 -61.77 -24.13
N GLN A 476 8.60 -61.93 -24.18
CA GLN A 476 7.93 -63.21 -24.45
C GLN A 476 8.46 -64.39 -23.62
N GLY A 477 8.82 -64.14 -22.36
CA GLY A 477 9.35 -65.14 -21.45
C GLY A 477 10.86 -65.35 -21.50
N TYR A 478 11.63 -64.55 -22.21
CA TYR A 478 13.09 -64.57 -22.16
C TYR A 478 13.59 -64.31 -20.74
N PRO A 479 14.43 -65.20 -20.16
CA PRO A 479 14.86 -65.07 -18.78
C PRO A 479 15.83 -63.91 -18.58
N ILE A 480 15.58 -63.12 -17.53
CA ILE A 480 16.47 -62.04 -17.09
C ILE A 480 17.36 -62.60 -15.97
N SER A 481 18.67 -62.47 -16.11
CA SER A 481 19.65 -62.83 -15.08
C SER A 481 20.67 -61.72 -14.89
N VAL A 482 21.34 -61.74 -13.75
CA VAL A 482 22.38 -60.77 -13.39
C VAL A 482 23.61 -61.46 -12.83
N SER A 483 24.79 -60.97 -13.19
CA SER A 483 26.07 -61.35 -12.60
C SER A 483 26.48 -60.34 -11.55
N LEU A 484 26.98 -60.71 -10.37
CA LEU A 484 27.28 -59.89 -9.23
C LEU A 484 28.71 -60.12 -8.71
N GLY A 485 29.50 -59.05 -8.59
CA GLY A 485 30.78 -59.05 -7.87
C GLY A 485 30.65 -58.22 -6.60
N ALA A 486 31.27 -58.66 -5.53
CA ALA A 486 31.15 -57.95 -4.24
C ALA A 486 32.49 -57.88 -3.47
N VAL A 487 32.61 -56.88 -2.60
CA VAL A 487 33.74 -56.71 -1.71
C VAL A 487 33.30 -56.11 -0.39
N PHE A 488 33.83 -56.66 0.72
CA PHE A 488 33.58 -56.09 2.05
C PHE A 488 34.44 -54.86 2.29
N TYR A 489 33.83 -53.84 2.93
CA TYR A 489 34.54 -52.79 3.62
C TYR A 489 34.47 -52.99 5.13
N ARG A 490 35.63 -53.00 5.79
CA ARG A 490 35.73 -53.12 7.25
C ARG A 490 36.32 -51.82 7.83
N LYS A 491 35.83 -51.42 9.00
CA LYS A 491 36.31 -50.25 9.68
C LYS A 491 37.80 -50.30 9.98
N GLY A 492 38.54 -49.30 9.56
CA GLY A 492 40.01 -49.21 9.75
C GLY A 492 40.81 -49.66 8.54
N GLU A 493 40.17 -50.14 7.48
CA GLU A 493 40.83 -50.33 6.18
C GLU A 493 41.08 -48.96 5.52
N ASP A 494 42.31 -48.74 5.05
CA ASP A 494 42.66 -47.55 4.27
C ASP A 494 42.31 -47.77 2.79
N VAL A 495 41.01 -47.74 2.51
CA VAL A 495 40.46 -47.95 1.17
C VAL A 495 39.39 -46.87 0.90
N ASP A 496 39.36 -46.44 -0.34
CA ASP A 496 38.30 -45.55 -0.85
C ASP A 496 37.33 -46.34 -1.76
N PHE A 497 36.32 -45.60 -2.28
CA PHE A 497 35.34 -46.19 -3.20
C PHE A 497 35.99 -46.79 -4.44
N ASP A 498 37.02 -46.17 -5.02
CA ASP A 498 37.60 -46.58 -6.30
C ASP A 498 38.32 -47.93 -6.14
N ILE A 499 39.00 -48.17 -5.01
CA ILE A 499 39.64 -49.43 -4.68
C ILE A 499 38.58 -50.54 -4.46
N LEU A 500 37.49 -50.23 -3.73
CA LEU A 500 36.40 -51.19 -3.52
C LEU A 500 35.71 -51.51 -4.84
N TYR A 501 35.46 -50.51 -5.68
CA TYR A 501 34.85 -50.70 -6.99
C TYR A 501 35.69 -51.62 -7.86
N GLN A 502 37.00 -51.35 -7.95
CA GLN A 502 37.91 -52.19 -8.75
C GLN A 502 37.90 -53.65 -8.30
N LYS A 503 37.90 -53.93 -6.99
CA LYS A 503 37.84 -55.31 -6.44
C LYS A 503 36.49 -55.97 -6.73
N ALA A 504 35.40 -55.26 -6.62
CA ALA A 504 34.06 -55.77 -6.93
C ALA A 504 33.91 -56.05 -8.44
N ASP A 505 34.43 -55.19 -9.30
CA ASP A 505 34.39 -55.35 -10.75
C ASP A 505 35.22 -56.55 -11.21
N GLU A 506 36.40 -56.79 -10.61
CA GLU A 506 37.16 -58.00 -10.85
C GLU A 506 36.35 -59.29 -10.57
N MET A 507 35.57 -59.28 -9.49
CA MET A 507 34.70 -60.42 -9.17
C MET A 507 33.52 -60.54 -10.14
N LEU A 508 32.95 -59.42 -10.56
CA LEU A 508 31.90 -59.39 -11.56
C LEU A 508 32.38 -59.96 -12.89
N TYR A 509 33.58 -59.58 -13.33
CA TYR A 509 34.19 -60.13 -14.56
C TYR A 509 34.36 -61.68 -14.49
N GLN A 510 34.68 -62.20 -13.30
CA GLN A 510 34.74 -63.65 -13.13
C GLN A 510 33.35 -64.30 -13.16
N CYS A 511 32.32 -63.63 -12.66
CA CYS A 511 30.92 -64.09 -12.71
C CYS A 511 30.38 -64.17 -14.13
N LYS A 512 30.69 -63.19 -14.98
CA LYS A 512 30.27 -63.18 -16.41
C LYS A 512 30.73 -64.37 -17.25
N LYS A 513 31.70 -65.12 -16.76
CA LYS A 513 32.12 -66.38 -17.40
C LYS A 513 31.20 -67.59 -17.09
N ILE A 514 30.29 -67.41 -16.16
CA ILE A 514 29.30 -68.38 -15.72
C ILE A 514 27.94 -67.96 -16.27
N SER A 515 27.26 -68.82 -16.98
CA SER A 515 25.94 -68.45 -17.53
C SER A 515 24.86 -68.42 -16.44
N GLY A 516 24.06 -67.40 -16.41
CA GLY A 516 22.95 -67.20 -15.45
C GLY A 516 23.37 -66.55 -14.15
N PHE A 517 22.48 -66.57 -13.15
CA PHE A 517 22.71 -65.90 -11.85
C PHE A 517 24.01 -66.40 -11.19
N SER A 518 24.93 -65.50 -10.98
CA SER A 518 26.21 -65.81 -10.32
C SER A 518 26.66 -64.67 -9.42
N ALA A 519 27.25 -64.95 -8.28
CA ALA A 519 27.83 -63.99 -7.38
C ALA A 519 29.21 -64.48 -6.88
N LYS A 520 30.15 -63.50 -6.76
CA LYS A 520 31.46 -63.75 -6.15
C LYS A 520 31.84 -62.62 -5.23
N ILE A 521 32.49 -62.97 -4.11
CA ILE A 521 32.99 -62.00 -3.13
C ILE A 521 34.53 -62.02 -3.24
N TYR A 522 35.10 -60.80 -3.29
CA TYR A 522 36.55 -60.59 -3.21
C TYR A 522 37.05 -61.01 -1.82
N LYS A 523 38.05 -61.87 -1.74
CA LYS A 523 38.65 -62.41 -0.50
C LYS A 523 39.87 -61.60 -0.07
#